data_b4961b1d6206efad9c42b6a207a50f17
#
_entry.id   b4961b1d6206efad9c42b6a207a50f17
#
_cell.length_a   1.000
_cell.length_b   1.000
_cell.length_c   1.000
_cell.angle_alpha   90.00
_cell.angle_beta   90.00
_cell.angle_gamma   90.00
#
_symmetry.space_group_name_H-M   'P 1'
#
loop_
_entity.id
_entity.type
_entity.pdbx_description
1 polymer ?
#
loop_
_entity_poly.entity_id
_entity_poly.type
_entity_poly.pdbx_seq_one_letter_code
_entity_poly.pdbx_strand_id
1 'polypeptide(L)'
;MANVVFENTPKLPLDEFLDVLSFEFTDAPYGLLEDSLKRAIARIAERTNILRRTVFLTTECGVHNYLLEPPDCMDVIAIMSICEWHGNTMHGPLHRLTSPQCSCCCFDNIVYVDRGEIVFSAPKSGTTYRIELSVKPTHDTCEFDSALLNHHEELVLNGARALLYALPDKPWSSMQRAQAYELSMLRGCAEAAVDRMLGNQRGALKAKHPRIF
;
A
#
# COMPACT_ATOMS: atom_id res chain seq x y z
N MET A 1 -9.59 -25.46 -5.13
CA MET A 1 -9.19 -24.05 -5.39
C MET A 1 -9.24 -23.32 -4.07
N ALA A 2 -8.12 -22.73 -3.65
CA ALA A 2 -8.10 -21.96 -2.41
C ALA A 2 -9.13 -20.83 -2.48
N ASN A 3 -9.94 -20.69 -1.44
CA ASN A 3 -10.99 -19.67 -1.41
C ASN A 3 -10.34 -18.38 -0.91
N VAL A 4 -9.90 -17.54 -1.86
CA VAL A 4 -9.29 -16.23 -1.59
C VAL A 4 -10.38 -15.17 -1.79
N VAL A 5 -10.74 -14.48 -0.71
CA VAL A 5 -11.76 -13.41 -0.74
C VAL A 5 -11.11 -12.10 -0.35
N PHE A 6 -11.27 -11.07 -1.19
CA PHE A 6 -10.77 -9.72 -0.93
C PHE A 6 -11.87 -8.82 -0.37
N GLU A 7 -11.49 -7.99 0.57
CA GLU A 7 -12.37 -6.95 1.10
C GLU A 7 -12.52 -5.81 0.08
N ASN A 8 -13.77 -5.38 -0.15
CA ASN A 8 -14.06 -4.34 -1.13
C ASN A 8 -13.76 -2.95 -0.53
N THR A 9 -12.93 -2.17 -1.21
CA THR A 9 -12.60 -0.79 -0.82
C THR A 9 -13.24 0.19 -1.78
N PRO A 10 -13.77 1.34 -1.29
CA PRO A 10 -14.30 2.40 -2.16
C PRO A 10 -13.22 2.91 -3.11
N LYS A 11 -13.58 3.12 -4.37
CA LYS A 11 -12.68 3.57 -5.43
C LYS A 11 -13.14 4.89 -6.02
N LEU A 12 -12.19 5.68 -6.53
CA LEU A 12 -12.44 6.92 -7.25
C LEU A 12 -11.62 6.94 -8.55
N PRO A 13 -12.14 7.57 -9.61
CA PRO A 13 -11.39 7.84 -10.83
C PRO A 13 -10.35 8.95 -10.59
N LEU A 14 -9.41 9.09 -11.52
CA LEU A 14 -8.36 10.12 -11.46
C LEU A 14 -8.76 11.46 -12.09
N ASP A 15 -9.99 11.60 -12.58
CA ASP A 15 -10.40 12.73 -13.40
C ASP A 15 -10.16 14.09 -12.73
N GLU A 16 -10.50 14.23 -11.45
CA GLU A 16 -10.28 15.47 -10.71
C GLU A 16 -8.79 15.87 -10.64
N PHE A 17 -7.91 14.90 -10.48
CA PHE A 17 -6.45 15.13 -10.46
C PHE A 17 -5.91 15.46 -11.85
N LEU A 18 -6.46 14.83 -12.88
CA LEU A 18 -6.12 15.08 -14.26
C LEU A 18 -6.55 16.49 -14.69
N ASP A 19 -7.69 16.96 -14.24
CA ASP A 19 -8.14 18.33 -14.48
C ASP A 19 -7.19 19.36 -13.89
N VAL A 20 -6.74 19.17 -12.65
CA VAL A 20 -5.75 20.04 -11.99
C VAL A 20 -4.44 20.06 -12.77
N LEU A 21 -3.91 18.90 -13.18
CA LEU A 21 -2.67 18.82 -13.93
C LEU A 21 -2.81 19.38 -15.35
N SER A 22 -3.95 19.18 -16.01
CA SER A 22 -4.20 19.72 -17.36
C SER A 22 -4.20 21.25 -17.39
N PHE A 23 -4.68 21.87 -16.33
CA PHE A 23 -4.63 23.33 -16.15
C PHE A 23 -3.20 23.85 -16.01
N GLU A 24 -2.33 23.12 -15.34
CA GLU A 24 -0.93 23.48 -15.11
C GLU A 24 -0.03 23.14 -16.32
N PHE A 25 -0.32 22.04 -17.01
CA PHE A 25 0.46 21.50 -18.13
C PHE A 25 -0.38 21.47 -19.41
N THR A 26 -0.81 22.65 -19.88
CA THR A 26 -1.77 22.81 -21.01
C THR A 26 -1.34 22.13 -22.31
N ASP A 27 -0.03 22.02 -22.56
CA ASP A 27 0.50 21.38 -23.77
C ASP A 27 0.84 19.89 -23.58
N ALA A 28 0.56 19.32 -22.41
CA ALA A 28 0.85 17.90 -22.12
C ALA A 28 -0.29 17.01 -22.65
N PRO A 29 0.05 15.93 -23.38
CA PRO A 29 -0.95 14.92 -23.75
C PRO A 29 -1.60 14.30 -22.51
N TYR A 30 -2.94 14.11 -22.55
CA TYR A 30 -3.70 13.55 -21.44
C TYR A 30 -3.14 12.21 -20.92
N GLY A 31 -2.77 11.29 -21.83
CA GLY A 31 -2.17 10.01 -21.45
C GLY A 31 -0.83 10.14 -20.70
N LEU A 32 -0.08 11.24 -20.93
CA LEU A 32 1.16 11.52 -20.19
C LEU A 32 0.85 11.98 -18.75
N LEU A 33 -0.19 12.78 -18.58
CA LEU A 33 -0.65 13.22 -17.25
C LEU A 33 -1.12 12.01 -16.44
N GLU A 34 -1.95 11.16 -17.05
CA GLU A 34 -2.46 9.93 -16.45
C GLU A 34 -1.33 8.97 -16.04
N ASP A 35 -0.37 8.70 -16.93
CA ASP A 35 0.78 7.85 -16.64
C ASP A 35 1.63 8.44 -15.49
N SER A 36 1.83 9.75 -15.47
CA SER A 36 2.56 10.42 -14.40
C SER A 36 1.86 10.30 -13.05
N LEU A 37 0.53 10.40 -13.00
CA LEU A 37 -0.26 10.17 -11.79
C LEU A 37 -0.17 8.73 -11.31
N LYS A 38 -0.36 7.76 -12.19
CA LYS A 38 -0.24 6.33 -11.86
C LYS A 38 1.14 5.99 -11.30
N ARG A 39 2.20 6.50 -11.91
CA ARG A 39 3.58 6.32 -11.42
C ARG A 39 3.80 6.99 -10.06
N ALA A 40 3.26 8.19 -9.86
CA ALA A 40 3.36 8.88 -8.58
C ALA A 40 2.67 8.07 -7.47
N ILE A 41 1.45 7.58 -7.70
CA ILE A 41 0.71 6.74 -6.76
C ILE A 41 1.49 5.45 -6.44
N ALA A 42 2.03 4.77 -7.46
CA ALA A 42 2.83 3.57 -7.26
C ALA A 42 4.08 3.83 -6.40
N ARG A 43 4.82 4.92 -6.66
CA ARG A 43 5.99 5.34 -5.86
C ARG A 43 5.63 5.68 -4.42
N ILE A 44 4.49 6.35 -4.21
CA ILE A 44 3.97 6.66 -2.87
C ILE A 44 3.60 5.37 -2.13
N ALA A 45 2.87 4.45 -2.80
CA ALA A 45 2.49 3.18 -2.23
C ALA A 45 3.71 2.34 -1.80
N GLU A 46 4.75 2.25 -2.65
CA GLU A 46 6.00 1.54 -2.35
C GLU A 46 6.75 2.13 -1.14
N ARG A 47 6.72 3.44 -0.97
CA ARG A 47 7.44 4.13 0.12
C ARG A 47 6.68 4.10 1.45
N THR A 48 5.36 4.16 1.39
CA THR A 48 4.53 4.35 2.59
C THR A 48 3.78 3.09 3.00
N ASN A 49 3.63 2.11 2.10
CA ASN A 49 2.73 0.97 2.25
C ASN A 49 1.31 1.42 2.65
N ILE A 50 0.84 2.56 2.13
CA ILE A 50 -0.44 3.16 2.51
C ILE A 50 -1.61 2.40 1.88
N LEU A 51 -1.43 1.91 0.66
CA LEU A 51 -2.43 1.09 -0.02
C LEU A 51 -2.42 -0.31 0.55
N ARG A 52 -3.53 -0.70 1.14
CA ARG A 52 -3.68 -2.01 1.77
C ARG A 52 -4.89 -2.74 1.25
N ARG A 53 -4.78 -4.06 1.24
CA ARG A 53 -5.87 -4.99 0.96
C ARG A 53 -5.90 -6.07 2.02
N THR A 54 -7.09 -6.35 2.51
CA THR A 54 -7.33 -7.50 3.38
C THR A 54 -7.76 -8.68 2.53
N VAL A 55 -7.12 -9.81 2.76
CA VAL A 55 -7.40 -11.08 2.08
C VAL A 55 -7.74 -12.12 3.12
N PHE A 56 -8.77 -12.92 2.86
CA PHE A 56 -9.08 -14.10 3.63
C PHE A 56 -8.69 -15.33 2.83
N LEU A 57 -7.75 -16.10 3.37
CA LEU A 57 -7.24 -17.32 2.77
C LEU A 57 -7.65 -18.51 3.61
N THR A 58 -8.40 -19.45 3.03
CA THR A 58 -8.73 -20.72 3.69
C THR A 58 -7.80 -21.82 3.17
N THR A 59 -7.08 -22.46 4.08
CA THR A 59 -6.13 -23.52 3.75
C THR A 59 -6.82 -24.84 3.43
N GLU A 60 -6.27 -25.57 2.46
CA GLU A 60 -6.74 -26.89 2.03
C GLU A 60 -5.72 -27.98 2.40
N CYS A 61 -6.21 -29.20 2.60
CA CYS A 61 -5.35 -30.34 2.91
C CYS A 61 -4.38 -30.64 1.75
N GLY A 62 -3.10 -30.72 2.07
CA GLY A 62 -2.05 -31.04 1.08
C GLY A 62 -1.63 -29.89 0.17
N VAL A 63 -2.23 -28.71 0.30
CA VAL A 63 -1.79 -27.50 -0.43
C VAL A 63 -0.88 -26.70 0.50
N HIS A 64 0.37 -26.55 0.09
CA HIS A 64 1.39 -25.83 0.87
C HIS A 64 1.62 -24.39 0.38
N ASN A 65 1.51 -24.15 -0.93
CA ASN A 65 1.83 -22.87 -1.55
C ASN A 65 0.55 -22.15 -1.96
N TYR A 66 0.45 -20.89 -1.58
CA TYR A 66 -0.66 -20.02 -1.91
C TYR A 66 -0.14 -18.71 -2.50
N LEU A 67 -0.57 -18.41 -3.73
CA LEU A 67 -0.31 -17.14 -4.38
C LEU A 67 -1.48 -16.20 -4.14
N LEU A 68 -1.18 -15.03 -3.58
CA LEU A 68 -2.16 -13.98 -3.31
C LEU A 68 -2.10 -12.96 -4.44
N GLU A 69 -2.91 -13.18 -5.47
CA GLU A 69 -3.07 -12.23 -6.57
C GLU A 69 -4.20 -11.26 -6.20
N PRO A 70 -3.87 -9.98 -5.91
CA PRO A 70 -4.91 -9.01 -5.64
C PRO A 70 -5.74 -8.74 -6.89
N PRO A 71 -7.06 -8.54 -6.75
CA PRO A 71 -7.90 -8.08 -7.85
C PRO A 71 -7.49 -6.65 -8.25
N ASP A 72 -8.08 -6.14 -9.34
CA ASP A 72 -8.03 -4.74 -9.71
C ASP A 72 -6.69 -4.25 -10.26
N CYS A 73 -5.95 -5.09 -10.97
CA CYS A 73 -4.68 -4.70 -11.59
C CYS A 73 -3.71 -4.07 -10.57
N MET A 74 -3.54 -4.74 -9.43
CA MET A 74 -2.60 -4.33 -8.40
C MET A 74 -1.51 -5.38 -8.19
N ASP A 75 -0.30 -4.93 -7.90
CA ASP A 75 0.84 -5.77 -7.51
C ASP A 75 1.01 -5.80 -5.99
N VAL A 76 1.38 -6.94 -5.43
CA VAL A 76 1.75 -7.06 -4.02
C VAL A 76 3.17 -6.49 -3.81
N ILE A 77 3.29 -5.54 -2.88
CA ILE A 77 4.58 -5.02 -2.42
C ILE A 77 5.12 -5.91 -1.29
N ALA A 78 4.27 -6.16 -0.29
CA ALA A 78 4.63 -6.91 0.90
C ALA A 78 3.41 -7.47 1.62
N ILE A 79 3.61 -8.54 2.36
CA ILE A 79 2.65 -9.05 3.34
C ILE A 79 2.95 -8.37 4.67
N MET A 80 1.97 -7.62 5.20
CA MET A 80 2.15 -6.79 6.38
C MET A 80 1.82 -7.54 7.67
N SER A 81 0.80 -8.39 7.63
CA SER A 81 0.40 -9.21 8.77
C SER A 81 -0.37 -10.46 8.31
N ILE A 82 -0.27 -11.52 9.09
CA ILE A 82 -1.04 -12.74 8.93
C ILE A 82 -1.58 -13.13 10.31
N CYS A 83 -2.87 -13.40 10.42
CA CYS A 83 -3.48 -13.89 11.66
C CYS A 83 -4.54 -14.95 11.36
N GLU A 84 -4.70 -15.92 12.26
CA GLU A 84 -5.83 -16.86 12.19
C GLU A 84 -7.14 -16.10 12.40
N TRP A 85 -8.15 -16.44 11.60
CA TRP A 85 -9.47 -15.81 11.63
C TRP A 85 -10.53 -16.81 12.07
N HIS A 86 -11.17 -16.54 13.20
CA HIS A 86 -12.24 -17.36 13.74
C HIS A 86 -13.56 -16.57 13.80
N GLY A 87 -14.15 -16.29 12.63
CA GLY A 87 -15.37 -15.50 12.54
C GLY A 87 -15.16 -14.03 12.99
N ASN A 88 -16.10 -13.46 13.76
CA ASN A 88 -16.04 -12.06 14.18
C ASN A 88 -15.00 -11.75 15.27
N THR A 89 -14.21 -12.71 15.71
CA THR A 89 -13.19 -12.53 16.76
C THR A 89 -11.80 -12.76 16.20
N MET A 90 -10.92 -11.75 16.32
CA MET A 90 -9.49 -11.94 16.11
C MET A 90 -8.92 -12.68 17.32
N HIS A 91 -8.46 -13.90 17.13
CA HIS A 91 -7.72 -14.63 18.14
C HIS A 91 -6.24 -14.68 17.74
N GLY A 92 -5.42 -14.10 18.57
CA GLY A 92 -3.97 -14.08 18.46
C GLY A 92 -3.40 -12.68 18.26
N PRO A 93 -2.15 -12.45 18.67
CA PRO A 93 -1.48 -11.19 18.45
C PRO A 93 -1.30 -10.97 16.94
N LEU A 94 -1.61 -9.78 16.47
CA LEU A 94 -1.22 -9.28 15.17
C LEU A 94 0.32 -9.30 15.11
N HIS A 95 0.90 -10.38 14.63
CA HIS A 95 2.33 -10.42 14.38
C HIS A 95 2.62 -9.58 13.13
N ARG A 96 3.17 -8.41 13.38
CA ARG A 96 3.71 -7.56 12.33
C ARG A 96 4.97 -8.23 11.81
N LEU A 97 4.94 -8.73 10.59
CA LEU A 97 6.15 -9.18 9.90
C LEU A 97 6.99 -7.95 9.58
N THR A 98 7.93 -7.63 10.45
CA THR A 98 8.78 -6.43 10.31
C THR A 98 10.03 -6.69 9.46
N SER A 99 10.28 -7.94 9.07
CA SER A 99 11.43 -8.31 8.24
C SER A 99 11.20 -9.68 7.60
N PRO A 100 11.62 -9.90 6.35
CA PRO A 100 11.62 -11.22 5.70
C PRO A 100 12.55 -12.23 6.37
N GLN A 101 13.30 -11.84 7.38
CA GLN A 101 14.25 -12.70 8.11
C GLN A 101 13.77 -13.16 9.49
N CYS A 102 12.55 -12.82 9.91
CA CYS A 102 12.07 -13.27 11.21
C CYS A 102 11.53 -14.70 11.14
N SER A 103 12.42 -15.67 11.10
CA SER A 103 12.14 -17.11 11.17
C SER A 103 11.73 -17.61 12.57
N CYS A 104 11.48 -16.71 13.53
CA CYS A 104 11.29 -17.09 14.92
C CYS A 104 9.93 -16.76 15.52
N CYS A 105 8.92 -16.36 14.78
CA CYS A 105 7.66 -15.95 15.39
C CYS A 105 6.53 -16.91 15.07
N CYS A 106 6.30 -17.83 15.99
CA CYS A 106 5.00 -18.27 16.53
C CYS A 106 3.87 -18.76 15.59
N PHE A 107 4.09 -18.87 14.30
CA PHE A 107 3.25 -19.70 13.43
C PHE A 107 4.06 -20.93 13.06
N ASP A 108 3.91 -21.99 13.82
CA ASP A 108 4.61 -23.29 13.61
C ASP A 108 4.43 -23.84 12.19
N ASN A 109 3.61 -23.19 11.36
CA ASN A 109 3.20 -23.68 10.07
C ASN A 109 3.60 -22.79 8.88
N ILE A 110 4.10 -21.55 9.08
CA ILE A 110 4.49 -20.67 7.97
C ILE A 110 6.00 -20.73 7.80
N VAL A 111 6.45 -21.16 6.62
CA VAL A 111 7.87 -21.35 6.31
C VAL A 111 8.45 -20.19 5.52
N TYR A 112 7.63 -19.61 4.64
CA TYR A 112 8.10 -18.61 3.69
C TYR A 112 7.01 -17.61 3.34
N VAL A 113 7.39 -16.35 3.20
CA VAL A 113 6.51 -15.25 2.81
C VAL A 113 7.31 -14.27 1.95
N ASP A 114 6.96 -14.15 0.68
CA ASP A 114 7.55 -13.15 -0.23
C ASP A 114 6.52 -12.70 -1.26
N ARG A 115 6.46 -11.39 -1.51
CA ARG A 115 5.73 -10.71 -2.60
C ARG A 115 4.39 -11.35 -3.00
N GLY A 116 3.59 -11.76 -2.03
CA GLY A 116 2.28 -12.37 -2.28
C GLY A 116 2.28 -13.90 -2.31
N GLU A 117 3.41 -14.56 -2.14
CA GLU A 117 3.47 -16.01 -1.96
C GLU A 117 3.59 -16.37 -0.49
N ILE A 118 2.76 -17.30 -0.02
CA ILE A 118 2.80 -17.85 1.33
C ILE A 118 2.97 -19.36 1.23
N VAL A 119 3.99 -19.87 1.93
CA VAL A 119 4.27 -21.31 2.03
C VAL A 119 4.06 -21.79 3.45
N PHE A 120 3.21 -22.79 3.62
CA PHE A 120 2.96 -23.45 4.90
C PHE A 120 3.70 -24.78 4.97
N SER A 121 4.34 -25.09 6.11
CA SER A 121 5.00 -26.38 6.33
C SER A 121 3.99 -27.52 6.54
N ALA A 122 2.95 -27.25 7.30
CA ALA A 122 1.90 -28.22 7.64
C ALA A 122 0.54 -27.51 7.78
N PRO A 123 -0.12 -27.17 6.66
CA PRO A 123 -1.39 -26.46 6.71
C PRO A 123 -2.47 -27.33 7.33
N LYS A 124 -3.16 -26.81 8.35
CA LYS A 124 -4.38 -27.42 8.86
C LYS A 124 -5.50 -27.11 7.88
N SER A 125 -6.15 -28.13 7.34
CA SER A 125 -7.28 -27.95 6.43
C SER A 125 -8.43 -27.19 7.09
N GLY A 126 -9.01 -26.21 6.38
CA GLY A 126 -10.15 -25.44 6.83
C GLY A 126 -9.80 -24.29 7.79
N THR A 127 -8.52 -24.03 8.04
CA THR A 127 -8.12 -22.84 8.81
C THR A 127 -8.17 -21.61 7.90
N THR A 128 -8.87 -20.58 8.35
CA THR A 128 -8.93 -19.31 7.62
C THR A 128 -7.93 -18.33 8.22
N TYR A 129 -7.14 -17.71 7.37
CA TYR A 129 -6.20 -16.65 7.73
C TYR A 129 -6.68 -15.30 7.18
N ARG A 130 -6.64 -14.27 8.01
CA ARG A 130 -6.75 -12.88 7.57
C ARG A 130 -5.35 -12.36 7.31
N ILE A 131 -5.12 -11.92 6.09
CA ILE A 131 -3.83 -11.45 5.60
C ILE A 131 -3.96 -9.99 5.18
N GLU A 132 -3.08 -9.15 5.68
CA GLU A 132 -3.01 -7.73 5.29
C GLU A 132 -1.86 -7.55 4.31
N LEU A 133 -2.19 -7.14 3.08
CA LEU A 133 -1.24 -6.90 2.00
C LEU A 133 -0.99 -5.40 1.84
N SER A 134 0.26 -5.02 1.55
CA SER A 134 0.59 -3.75 0.93
C SER A 134 0.63 -3.95 -0.57
N VAL A 135 -0.06 -3.08 -1.32
CA VAL A 135 -0.19 -3.18 -2.77
C VAL A 135 0.18 -1.87 -3.46
N LYS A 136 0.51 -1.95 -4.75
CA LYS A 136 0.67 -0.80 -5.64
C LYS A 136 -0.16 -0.99 -6.89
N PRO A 137 -0.62 0.09 -7.54
CA PRO A 137 -1.30 0.00 -8.82
C PRO A 137 -0.33 -0.44 -9.92
N THR A 138 -0.85 -1.25 -10.85
CA THR A 138 -0.19 -1.51 -12.13
C THR A 138 -0.54 -0.43 -13.14
N HIS A 139 0.05 -0.48 -14.32
CA HIS A 139 -0.24 0.47 -15.41
C HIS A 139 -1.71 0.43 -15.86
N ASP A 140 -2.35 -0.74 -15.78
CA ASP A 140 -3.72 -0.97 -16.26
C ASP A 140 -4.80 -0.57 -15.24
N THR A 141 -4.40 -0.08 -14.05
CA THR A 141 -5.35 0.36 -13.02
C THR A 141 -6.06 1.64 -13.49
N CYS A 142 -7.39 1.62 -13.45
CA CYS A 142 -8.24 2.78 -13.84
C CYS A 142 -8.86 3.47 -12.63
N GLU A 143 -9.04 2.76 -11.52
CA GLU A 143 -9.67 3.25 -10.29
C GLU A 143 -8.78 3.06 -9.09
N PHE A 144 -8.76 4.02 -8.20
CA PHE A 144 -7.85 4.08 -7.06
C PHE A 144 -8.61 4.17 -5.74
N ASP A 145 -7.95 3.78 -4.66
CA ASP A 145 -8.50 3.84 -3.32
C ASP A 145 -8.88 5.28 -2.95
N SER A 146 -10.16 5.50 -2.64
CA SER A 146 -10.68 6.82 -2.27
C SER A 146 -10.01 7.39 -1.03
N ALA A 147 -9.59 6.54 -0.08
CA ALA A 147 -8.90 7.00 1.13
C ALA A 147 -7.53 7.60 0.80
N LEU A 148 -6.80 7.02 -0.15
CA LEU A 148 -5.53 7.59 -0.63
C LEU A 148 -5.77 8.94 -1.29
N LEU A 149 -6.70 9.02 -2.23
CA LEU A 149 -6.95 10.22 -3.02
C LEU A 149 -7.47 11.37 -2.14
N ASN A 150 -8.45 11.10 -1.27
CA ASN A 150 -9.07 12.13 -0.43
C ASN A 150 -8.16 12.65 0.71
N HIS A 151 -7.30 11.79 1.25
CA HIS A 151 -6.45 12.19 2.39
C HIS A 151 -5.04 12.62 2.00
N HIS A 152 -4.61 12.29 0.78
CA HIS A 152 -3.24 12.52 0.30
C HIS A 152 -3.19 13.15 -1.09
N GLU A 153 -4.21 13.94 -1.45
CA GLU A 153 -4.34 14.62 -2.74
C GLU A 153 -3.07 15.36 -3.13
N GLU A 154 -2.62 16.28 -2.26
CA GLU A 154 -1.43 17.10 -2.52
C GLU A 154 -0.15 16.25 -2.64
N LEU A 155 -0.06 15.15 -1.90
CA LEU A 155 1.05 14.22 -2.00
C LEU A 155 1.12 13.56 -3.39
N VAL A 156 -0.04 13.13 -3.91
CA VAL A 156 -0.16 12.52 -5.24
C VAL A 156 0.15 13.54 -6.34
N LEU A 157 -0.41 14.73 -6.26
CA LEU A 157 -0.16 15.82 -7.22
C LEU A 157 1.32 16.23 -7.23
N ASN A 158 1.97 16.35 -6.08
CA ASN A 158 3.38 16.70 -5.99
C ASN A 158 4.26 15.61 -6.61
N GLY A 159 3.90 14.33 -6.43
CA GLY A 159 4.58 13.23 -7.10
C GLY A 159 4.46 13.29 -8.63
N ALA A 160 3.27 13.57 -9.15
CA ALA A 160 3.03 13.71 -10.59
C ALA A 160 3.74 14.95 -11.17
N ARG A 161 3.67 16.10 -10.49
CA ARG A 161 4.40 17.33 -10.87
C ARG A 161 5.90 17.10 -10.94
N ALA A 162 6.47 16.39 -9.97
CA ALA A 162 7.89 16.06 -9.98
C ALA A 162 8.30 15.28 -11.23
N LEU A 163 7.49 14.30 -11.63
CA LEU A 163 7.72 13.50 -12.84
C LEU A 163 7.57 14.34 -14.11
N LEU A 164 6.54 15.17 -14.21
CA LEU A 164 6.25 16.00 -15.39
C LEU A 164 7.34 17.07 -15.61
N TYR A 165 7.75 17.80 -14.56
CA TYR A 165 8.81 18.80 -14.65
C TYR A 165 10.19 18.20 -14.94
N ALA A 166 10.42 16.93 -14.61
CA ALA A 166 11.67 16.23 -14.89
C ALA A 166 11.81 15.76 -16.35
N LEU A 167 10.73 15.79 -17.14
CA LEU A 167 10.79 15.38 -18.54
C LEU A 167 11.67 16.34 -19.35
N PRO A 168 12.68 15.85 -20.07
CA PRO A 168 13.54 16.69 -20.89
C PRO A 168 12.80 17.21 -22.13
N ASP A 169 13.26 18.32 -22.67
CA ASP A 169 12.85 18.87 -23.97
C ASP A 169 11.33 19.16 -24.08
N LYS A 170 10.68 19.50 -22.96
CA LYS A 170 9.30 19.95 -22.95
C LYS A 170 9.21 21.43 -22.58
N PRO A 171 8.17 22.17 -23.07
CA PRO A 171 8.00 23.59 -22.74
C PRO A 171 7.94 23.86 -21.24
N TRP A 172 7.44 22.90 -20.47
CA TRP A 172 7.32 22.99 -19.02
C TRP A 172 8.50 22.39 -18.24
N SER A 173 9.53 21.84 -18.91
CA SER A 173 10.69 21.24 -18.24
C SER A 173 11.36 22.19 -17.27
N SER A 174 11.57 21.74 -16.04
CA SER A 174 12.29 22.51 -15.03
C SER A 174 12.84 21.58 -13.95
N MET A 175 14.13 21.30 -14.01
CA MET A 175 14.79 20.44 -13.01
C MET A 175 14.67 21.00 -11.59
N GLN A 176 14.72 22.33 -11.43
CA GLN A 176 14.57 22.98 -10.14
C GLN A 176 13.18 22.73 -9.53
N ARG A 177 12.11 22.87 -10.35
CA ARG A 177 10.74 22.57 -9.90
C ARG A 177 10.55 21.08 -9.63
N ALA A 178 11.08 20.21 -10.52
CA ALA A 178 11.05 18.76 -10.31
C ALA A 178 11.64 18.36 -8.95
N GLN A 179 12.82 18.89 -8.61
CA GLN A 179 13.46 18.63 -7.31
C GLN A 179 12.65 19.17 -6.13
N ALA A 180 12.07 20.36 -6.24
CA ALA A 180 11.23 20.93 -5.19
C ALA A 180 10.00 20.08 -4.91
N TYR A 181 9.29 19.64 -5.94
CA TYR A 181 8.13 18.76 -5.82
C TYR A 181 8.50 17.33 -5.34
N GLU A 182 9.64 16.80 -5.78
CA GLU A 182 10.15 15.51 -5.29
C GLU A 182 10.43 15.59 -3.77
N LEU A 183 11.07 16.64 -3.29
CA LEU A 183 11.31 16.83 -1.86
C LEU A 183 10.01 17.00 -1.06
N SER A 184 9.02 17.73 -1.62
CA SER A 184 7.69 17.84 -1.01
C SER A 184 6.98 16.51 -0.92
N MET A 185 7.01 15.72 -2.00
CA MET A 185 6.46 14.35 -2.02
C MET A 185 7.15 13.47 -0.98
N LEU A 186 8.48 13.49 -0.89
CA LEU A 186 9.23 12.68 0.08
C LEU A 186 8.87 13.04 1.53
N ARG A 187 8.69 14.33 1.82
CA ARG A 187 8.24 14.79 3.15
C ARG A 187 6.84 14.28 3.46
N GLY A 188 5.89 14.45 2.53
CA GLY A 188 4.53 13.93 2.68
C GLY A 188 4.48 12.41 2.84
N CYS A 189 5.36 11.66 2.15
CA CYS A 189 5.50 10.21 2.38
C CYS A 189 5.95 9.89 3.81
N ALA A 190 6.90 10.65 4.36
CA ALA A 190 7.35 10.45 5.74
C ALA A 190 6.23 10.73 6.75
N GLU A 191 5.48 11.81 6.55
CA GLU A 191 4.32 12.17 7.38
C GLU A 191 3.23 11.09 7.32
N ALA A 192 2.85 10.66 6.12
CA ALA A 192 1.87 9.58 5.92
C ALA A 192 2.31 8.25 6.56
N ALA A 193 3.59 7.92 6.51
CA ALA A 193 4.13 6.72 7.16
C ALA A 193 4.05 6.83 8.70
N VAL A 194 4.31 8.00 9.28
CA VAL A 194 4.20 8.26 10.71
C VAL A 194 2.74 8.21 11.17
N ASP A 195 1.83 8.88 10.48
CA ASP A 195 0.39 8.87 10.80
C ASP A 195 -0.16 7.44 10.79
N ARG A 196 0.29 6.64 9.85
CA ARG A 196 -0.07 5.22 9.79
C ARG A 196 0.48 4.43 10.98
N MET A 197 1.72 4.66 11.40
CA MET A 197 2.33 3.99 12.56
C MET A 197 1.60 4.34 13.86
N LEU A 198 1.14 5.57 13.97
CA LEU A 198 0.40 6.06 15.12
C LEU A 198 -1.08 5.62 15.11
N GLY A 199 -1.56 4.98 14.02
CA GLY A 199 -2.91 4.44 13.93
C GLY A 199 -3.99 5.49 14.07
N ASN A 200 -3.82 6.69 13.50
CA ASN A 200 -4.70 7.85 13.66
C ASN A 200 -4.90 8.28 15.14
N GLN A 201 -4.10 7.78 16.05
CA GLN A 201 -4.12 8.25 17.45
C GLN A 201 -3.45 9.61 17.53
N ARG A 202 -4.18 10.67 17.17
CA ARG A 202 -3.82 12.07 17.47
C ARG A 202 -3.98 12.41 18.97
N GLY A 203 -4.13 11.41 19.83
CA GLY A 203 -4.10 11.55 21.26
C GLY A 203 -2.67 11.83 21.72
N ALA A 204 -2.47 12.93 22.45
CA ALA A 204 -1.20 13.21 23.09
C ALA A 204 -0.72 11.98 23.87
N LEU A 205 0.41 11.40 23.45
CA LEU A 205 1.09 10.36 24.21
C LEU A 205 1.46 10.96 25.58
N LYS A 206 0.64 10.73 26.59
CA LYS A 206 1.02 11.01 27.97
C LYS A 206 2.11 10.00 28.35
N ALA A 207 3.35 10.44 28.26
CA ALA A 207 4.48 9.70 28.82
C ALA A 207 4.20 9.55 30.33
N LYS A 208 3.88 8.34 30.77
CA LYS A 208 3.89 8.02 32.20
C LYS A 208 5.36 8.03 32.64
N HIS A 209 5.76 9.04 33.39
CA HIS A 209 7.05 9.00 34.06
C HIS A 209 7.10 7.75 34.94
N PRO A 210 8.16 6.93 34.84
CA PRO A 210 8.35 5.85 35.80
C PRO A 210 8.48 6.50 37.20
N ARG A 211 7.65 6.04 38.13
CA ARG A 211 7.83 6.39 39.53
C ARG A 211 9.11 5.68 39.98
N ILE A 212 10.18 6.41 40.18
CA ILE A 212 11.39 5.93 40.84
C ILE A 212 11.05 5.94 42.33
N PHE A 213 10.95 4.77 42.95
CA PHE A 213 10.91 4.58 44.38
C PHE A 213 12.34 4.34 44.89
#